data_9e30bbdd05db7a66ca4de746b1fb85b0
#
_entry.id   9e30bbdd05db7a66ca4de746b1fb85b0
#
_cell.length_a   1.000
_cell.length_b   1.000
_cell.length_c   1.000
_cell.angle_alpha   90.00
_cell.angle_beta   90.00
_cell.angle_gamma   90.00
#
_symmetry.space_group_name_H-M   'P 1'
#
loop_
_entity.id
_entity.type
_entity.pdbx_description
1 polymer ?
#
loop_
_entity_poly.entity_id
_entity_poly.type
_entity_poly.pdbx_seq_one_letter_code
_entity_poly.pdbx_strand_id
1 'polypeptide(L)'
;MTDALPPLVTAAHQRAVDSGFALACEPGVGRLLAVLAAAVPAHGRILEMGTGVGVGTAWIVHGLGRRSDVEVISVEIDPATAAVARSGTWPGWVSLRVGNVLDILANLGSFDLIFADSPGGKWDGLDRTIAAVHPRGILLVDDMTPPTWLNDEHRRSTARVRETLLTHADLIAAELAEASGIIVAARGIGQSAA
;
A
#
# COMPACT_ATOMS: atom_id res chain seq x y z
N MET A 1 18.65 -20.50 3.85
CA MET A 1 17.44 -20.25 3.00
C MET A 1 17.81 -19.14 2.06
N THR A 2 17.73 -19.37 0.76
CA THR A 2 18.11 -18.40 -0.27
C THR A 2 17.15 -17.18 -0.19
N ASP A 3 17.74 -16.02 -0.05
CA ASP A 3 17.08 -14.71 0.04
C ASP A 3 16.56 -14.25 -1.36
N ALA A 4 16.24 -15.20 -2.22
CA ALA A 4 15.81 -14.94 -3.59
C ALA A 4 14.38 -14.37 -3.59
N LEU A 5 14.24 -13.24 -4.28
CA LEU A 5 12.94 -12.61 -4.48
C LEU A 5 12.04 -13.49 -5.38
N PRO A 6 10.71 -13.46 -5.18
CA PRO A 6 9.77 -14.12 -6.07
C PRO A 6 9.93 -13.63 -7.53
N PRO A 7 9.69 -14.48 -8.55
CA PRO A 7 9.94 -14.10 -9.95
C PRO A 7 9.23 -12.80 -10.40
N LEU A 8 7.96 -12.62 -10.02
CA LEU A 8 7.22 -11.41 -10.37
C LEU A 8 7.81 -10.15 -9.71
N VAL A 9 8.24 -10.28 -8.45
CA VAL A 9 8.90 -9.22 -7.70
C VAL A 9 10.26 -8.90 -8.30
N THR A 10 11.04 -9.93 -8.68
CA THR A 10 12.33 -9.76 -9.37
C THR A 10 12.15 -8.98 -10.68
N ALA A 11 11.14 -9.35 -11.49
CA ALA A 11 10.84 -8.64 -12.73
C ALA A 11 10.41 -7.18 -12.48
N ALA A 12 9.67 -6.89 -11.39
CA ALA A 12 9.30 -5.53 -11.02
C ALA A 12 10.51 -4.71 -10.55
N HIS A 13 11.39 -5.28 -9.76
CA HIS A 13 12.66 -4.64 -9.39
C HIS A 13 13.56 -4.37 -10.61
N GLN A 14 13.60 -5.28 -11.60
CA GLN A 14 14.34 -5.02 -12.82
C GLN A 14 13.78 -3.81 -13.57
N ARG A 15 12.43 -3.66 -13.66
CA ARG A 15 11.81 -2.46 -14.24
C ARG A 15 12.21 -1.20 -13.47
N ALA A 16 12.32 -1.25 -12.13
CA ALA A 16 12.77 -0.12 -11.34
C ALA A 16 14.20 0.28 -11.71
N VAL A 17 15.11 -0.68 -11.83
CA VAL A 17 16.49 -0.44 -12.27
C VAL A 17 16.53 0.16 -13.69
N ASP A 18 15.83 -0.47 -14.64
CA ASP A 18 15.86 -0.07 -16.06
C ASP A 18 15.26 1.33 -16.29
N SER A 19 14.29 1.74 -15.46
CA SER A 19 13.66 3.07 -15.53
C SER A 19 14.31 4.12 -14.63
N GLY A 20 15.28 3.74 -13.79
CA GLY A 20 15.89 4.63 -12.80
C GLY A 20 14.94 5.02 -11.66
N PHE A 21 13.90 4.23 -11.39
CA PHE A 21 12.93 4.50 -10.33
C PHE A 21 13.49 4.10 -8.96
N ALA A 22 13.76 5.10 -8.11
CA ALA A 22 14.43 4.91 -6.83
C ALA A 22 13.48 4.62 -5.64
N LEU A 23 12.18 4.83 -5.79
CA LEU A 23 11.18 4.75 -4.71
C LEU A 23 10.45 3.40 -4.76
N ALA A 24 11.17 2.31 -4.97
CA ALA A 24 10.57 0.98 -5.03
C ALA A 24 10.36 0.40 -3.62
N CYS A 25 9.21 -0.20 -3.38
CA CYS A 25 8.88 -0.89 -2.13
C CYS A 25 10.02 -1.84 -1.70
N GLU A 26 10.52 -1.66 -0.49
CA GLU A 26 11.63 -2.43 0.04
C GLU A 26 11.22 -3.89 0.35
N PRO A 27 12.14 -4.88 0.24
CA PRO A 27 11.81 -6.29 0.42
C PRO A 27 11.20 -6.64 1.79
N GLY A 28 11.58 -5.95 2.87
CA GLY A 28 11.01 -6.16 4.20
C GLY A 28 9.54 -5.79 4.24
N VAL A 29 9.20 -4.59 3.76
CA VAL A 29 7.82 -4.10 3.62
C VAL A 29 7.03 -5.01 2.68
N GLY A 30 7.59 -5.36 1.53
CA GLY A 30 6.94 -6.21 0.53
C GLY A 30 6.60 -7.61 1.07
N ARG A 31 7.47 -8.23 1.87
CA ARG A 31 7.18 -9.52 2.50
C ARG A 31 5.99 -9.42 3.47
N LEU A 32 5.92 -8.35 4.28
CA LEU A 32 4.77 -8.12 5.15
C LEU A 32 3.51 -7.89 4.33
N LEU A 33 3.58 -7.06 3.29
CA LEU A 33 2.47 -6.79 2.37
C LEU A 33 1.95 -8.09 1.73
N ALA A 34 2.83 -9.02 1.33
CA ALA A 34 2.45 -10.33 0.81
C ALA A 34 1.73 -11.18 1.85
N VAL A 35 2.17 -11.18 3.11
CA VAL A 35 1.49 -11.89 4.21
C VAL A 35 0.09 -11.32 4.45
N LEU A 36 -0.05 -9.99 4.47
CA LEU A 36 -1.34 -9.32 4.64
C LEU A 36 -2.27 -9.58 3.45
N ALA A 37 -1.76 -9.57 2.22
CA ALA A 37 -2.53 -9.91 1.03
C ALA A 37 -3.02 -11.36 1.05
N ALA A 38 -2.19 -12.30 1.51
CA ALA A 38 -2.60 -13.71 1.67
C ALA A 38 -3.74 -13.89 2.67
N ALA A 39 -3.83 -13.02 3.69
CA ALA A 39 -4.83 -13.06 4.75
C ALA A 39 -6.16 -12.37 4.37
N VAL A 40 -6.23 -11.66 3.26
CA VAL A 40 -7.46 -11.01 2.78
C VAL A 40 -8.57 -12.07 2.58
N PRO A 41 -9.82 -11.80 3.03
CA PRO A 41 -10.91 -12.76 2.94
C PRO A 41 -11.26 -13.13 1.49
N ALA A 42 -12.07 -14.20 1.32
CA ALA A 42 -12.59 -14.55 0.00
C ALA A 42 -13.40 -13.39 -0.58
N HIS A 43 -13.22 -13.14 -1.88
CA HIS A 43 -13.82 -12.02 -2.61
C HIS A 43 -13.44 -10.63 -2.04
N GLY A 44 -12.35 -10.57 -1.28
CA GLY A 44 -11.86 -9.33 -0.68
C GLY A 44 -11.27 -8.37 -1.70
N ARG A 45 -11.00 -7.15 -1.24
CA ARG A 45 -10.53 -6.04 -2.08
C ARG A 45 -9.26 -5.43 -1.50
N ILE A 46 -8.28 -5.19 -2.35
CA ILE A 46 -7.01 -4.57 -2.00
C ILE A 46 -6.84 -3.27 -2.78
N LEU A 47 -6.45 -2.20 -2.10
CA LEU A 47 -6.05 -0.94 -2.71
C LEU A 47 -4.58 -0.67 -2.44
N GLU A 48 -3.83 -0.35 -3.48
CA GLU A 48 -2.49 0.21 -3.38
C GLU A 48 -2.53 1.67 -3.85
N MET A 49 -2.02 2.56 -3.02
CA MET A 49 -1.89 3.99 -3.26
C MET A 49 -0.41 4.30 -3.52
N GLY A 50 -0.03 4.50 -4.78
CA GLY A 50 1.35 4.59 -5.24
C GLY A 50 1.81 3.30 -5.88
N THR A 51 1.45 3.07 -7.16
CA THR A 51 1.90 1.89 -7.91
C THR A 51 3.42 1.91 -8.12
N GLY A 52 3.97 3.11 -8.34
CA GLY A 52 5.32 3.25 -8.84
C GLY A 52 5.50 2.44 -10.13
N VAL A 53 6.54 1.62 -10.20
CA VAL A 53 6.79 0.70 -11.31
C VAL A 53 6.25 -0.73 -11.06
N GLY A 54 5.42 -0.88 -10.01
CA GLY A 54 4.67 -2.10 -9.71
C GLY A 54 5.37 -3.08 -8.78
N VAL A 55 6.32 -2.64 -7.94
CA VAL A 55 7.00 -3.54 -6.99
C VAL A 55 6.07 -3.96 -5.85
N GLY A 56 5.34 -3.02 -5.22
CA GLY A 56 4.34 -3.31 -4.21
C GLY A 56 3.21 -4.19 -4.78
N THR A 57 2.69 -3.84 -5.97
CA THR A 57 1.70 -4.67 -6.69
C THR A 57 2.21 -6.11 -6.88
N ALA A 58 3.50 -6.30 -7.23
CA ALA A 58 4.09 -7.63 -7.41
C ALA A 58 4.12 -8.44 -6.10
N TRP A 59 4.38 -7.78 -4.97
CA TRP A 59 4.31 -8.42 -3.66
C TRP A 59 2.88 -8.81 -3.28
N ILE A 60 1.89 -7.96 -3.56
CA ILE A 60 0.45 -8.28 -3.35
C ILE A 60 0.09 -9.53 -4.16
N VAL A 61 0.41 -9.55 -5.46
CA VAL A 61 0.12 -10.70 -6.34
C VAL A 61 0.85 -11.95 -5.87
N HIS A 62 2.10 -11.84 -5.41
CA HIS A 62 2.82 -12.97 -4.82
C HIS A 62 2.11 -13.53 -3.59
N GLY A 63 1.65 -12.67 -2.68
CA GLY A 63 0.93 -13.06 -1.47
C GLY A 63 -0.39 -13.76 -1.78
N LEU A 64 -1.13 -13.30 -2.79
CA LEU A 64 -2.37 -13.94 -3.24
C LEU A 64 -2.13 -15.30 -3.90
N GLY A 65 -0.94 -15.56 -4.41
CA GLY A 65 -0.57 -16.86 -4.95
C GLY A 65 -1.47 -17.30 -6.11
N ARG A 66 -2.28 -18.35 -5.90
CA ARG A 66 -3.20 -18.91 -6.91
C ARG A 66 -4.62 -18.33 -6.83
N ARG A 67 -4.88 -17.41 -5.93
CA ARG A 67 -6.20 -16.79 -5.78
C ARG A 67 -6.51 -15.90 -6.96
N SER A 68 -7.77 -15.93 -7.41
CA SER A 68 -8.29 -15.07 -8.48
C SER A 68 -9.65 -14.46 -8.11
N ASP A 69 -10.04 -14.63 -6.86
CA ASP A 69 -11.30 -14.16 -6.29
C ASP A 69 -11.17 -12.77 -5.61
N VAL A 70 -9.96 -12.21 -5.55
CA VAL A 70 -9.65 -10.93 -4.92
C VAL A 70 -9.50 -9.85 -6.00
N GLU A 71 -10.12 -8.68 -5.79
CA GLU A 71 -9.90 -7.50 -6.63
C GLU A 71 -8.70 -6.71 -6.11
N VAL A 72 -7.73 -6.40 -6.97
CA VAL A 72 -6.61 -5.51 -6.65
C VAL A 72 -6.68 -4.26 -7.53
N ILE A 73 -6.75 -3.10 -6.88
CA ILE A 73 -6.68 -1.80 -7.54
C ILE A 73 -5.39 -1.12 -7.08
N SER A 74 -4.54 -0.74 -8.03
CA SER A 74 -3.33 0.02 -7.76
C SER A 74 -3.38 1.34 -8.54
N VAL A 75 -3.04 2.45 -7.88
CA VAL A 75 -3.22 3.80 -8.43
C VAL A 75 -1.90 4.53 -8.46
N GLU A 76 -1.56 5.07 -9.63
CA GLU A 76 -0.37 5.89 -9.85
C GLU A 76 -0.78 7.26 -10.42
N ILE A 77 -0.23 8.32 -9.86
CA ILE A 77 -0.56 9.67 -10.32
C ILE A 77 0.20 10.05 -11.60
N ASP A 78 1.44 9.58 -11.75
CA ASP A 78 2.26 9.89 -12.91
C ASP A 78 2.02 8.89 -14.06
N PRO A 79 1.51 9.36 -15.23
CA PRO A 79 1.25 8.49 -16.37
C PRO A 79 2.50 7.79 -16.92
N ALA A 80 3.67 8.41 -16.83
CA ALA A 80 4.92 7.83 -17.34
C ALA A 80 5.36 6.65 -16.46
N THR A 81 5.35 6.84 -15.14
CA THR A 81 5.62 5.78 -14.16
C THR A 81 4.60 4.64 -14.28
N ALA A 82 3.32 4.97 -14.39
CA ALA A 82 2.28 3.97 -14.61
C ALA A 82 2.45 3.17 -15.89
N ALA A 83 2.97 3.79 -16.96
CA ALA A 83 3.27 3.08 -18.22
C ALA A 83 4.36 2.03 -18.02
N VAL A 84 5.38 2.32 -17.21
CA VAL A 84 6.42 1.35 -16.82
C VAL A 84 5.80 0.18 -16.04
N ALA A 85 4.95 0.45 -15.05
CA ALA A 85 4.25 -0.61 -14.32
C ALA A 85 3.40 -1.49 -15.25
N ARG A 86 2.67 -0.88 -16.19
CA ARG A 86 1.82 -1.57 -17.17
C ARG A 86 2.58 -2.44 -18.16
N SER A 87 3.88 -2.23 -18.36
CA SER A 87 4.71 -3.11 -19.18
C SER A 87 4.93 -4.50 -18.54
N GLY A 88 4.62 -4.64 -17.26
CA GLY A 88 4.63 -5.92 -16.57
C GLY A 88 3.44 -6.82 -16.95
N THR A 89 3.58 -8.11 -16.69
CA THR A 89 2.49 -9.07 -16.87
C THR A 89 1.70 -9.22 -15.60
N TRP A 90 0.44 -8.79 -15.60
CA TRP A 90 -0.43 -8.81 -14.44
C TRP A 90 -1.61 -9.77 -14.65
N PRO A 91 -2.09 -10.43 -13.57
CA PRO A 91 -3.35 -11.17 -13.61
C PRO A 91 -4.52 -10.25 -13.97
N GLY A 92 -5.55 -10.81 -14.61
CA GLY A 92 -6.72 -10.03 -15.06
C GLY A 92 -7.56 -9.38 -13.95
N TRP A 93 -7.35 -9.78 -12.69
CA TRP A 93 -7.98 -9.20 -11.51
C TRP A 93 -7.17 -8.04 -10.87
N VAL A 94 -6.03 -7.68 -11.46
CA VAL A 94 -5.24 -6.49 -11.10
C VAL A 94 -5.60 -5.33 -12.04
N SER A 95 -6.02 -4.21 -11.48
CA SER A 95 -6.37 -2.99 -12.22
C SER A 95 -5.37 -1.87 -11.88
N LEU A 96 -4.50 -1.51 -12.84
CA LEU A 96 -3.59 -0.37 -12.71
C LEU A 96 -4.27 0.90 -13.24
N ARG A 97 -4.54 1.85 -12.36
CA ARG A 97 -5.25 3.11 -12.68
C ARG A 97 -4.29 4.30 -12.64
N VAL A 98 -4.51 5.27 -13.51
CA VAL A 98 -3.76 6.53 -13.53
C VAL A 98 -4.66 7.63 -13.03
N GLY A 99 -4.17 8.42 -12.08
CA GLY A 99 -4.87 9.58 -11.55
C GLY A 99 -4.59 9.83 -10.07
N ASN A 100 -5.25 10.84 -9.52
CA ASN A 100 -5.19 11.12 -8.11
C ASN A 100 -6.00 10.07 -7.34
N VAL A 101 -5.34 9.37 -6.42
CA VAL A 101 -5.99 8.29 -5.65
C VAL A 101 -7.18 8.79 -4.83
N LEU A 102 -7.15 10.03 -4.33
CA LEU A 102 -8.25 10.59 -3.56
C LEU A 102 -9.52 10.80 -4.39
N ASP A 103 -9.38 11.18 -5.66
CA ASP A 103 -10.53 11.34 -6.58
C ASP A 103 -11.11 9.96 -6.95
N ILE A 104 -10.24 8.99 -7.15
CA ILE A 104 -10.62 7.61 -7.47
C ILE A 104 -11.30 6.95 -6.27
N LEU A 105 -10.73 7.11 -5.06
CA LEU A 105 -11.21 6.52 -3.82
C LEU A 105 -12.66 6.87 -3.51
N ALA A 106 -13.09 8.10 -3.83
CA ALA A 106 -14.46 8.58 -3.57
C ALA A 106 -15.55 7.66 -4.17
N ASN A 107 -15.21 6.88 -5.20
CA ASN A 107 -16.15 6.03 -5.95
C ASN A 107 -15.89 4.54 -5.80
N LEU A 108 -14.96 4.13 -4.94
CA LEU A 108 -14.52 2.73 -4.87
C LEU A 108 -15.11 1.93 -3.72
N GLY A 109 -15.70 2.58 -2.70
CA GLY A 109 -16.16 1.90 -1.49
C GLY A 109 -15.00 1.46 -0.59
N SER A 110 -15.17 0.36 0.15
CA SER A 110 -14.24 -0.09 1.18
C SER A 110 -13.31 -1.21 0.70
N PHE A 111 -12.19 -1.39 1.42
CA PHE A 111 -11.14 -2.38 1.13
C PHE A 111 -10.77 -3.16 2.38
N ASP A 112 -10.42 -4.43 2.20
CA ASP A 112 -9.93 -5.30 3.27
C ASP A 112 -8.44 -5.09 3.57
N LEU A 113 -7.69 -4.62 2.57
CA LEU A 113 -6.31 -4.19 2.73
C LEU A 113 -6.08 -2.91 1.92
N ILE A 114 -5.52 -1.89 2.56
CA ILE A 114 -5.01 -0.70 1.89
C ILE A 114 -3.50 -0.61 2.16
N PHE A 115 -2.71 -0.48 1.11
CA PHE A 115 -1.29 -0.14 1.18
C PHE A 115 -1.11 1.31 0.76
N ALA A 116 -0.74 2.19 1.69
CA ALA A 116 -0.56 3.62 1.48
C ALA A 116 0.94 3.94 1.36
N ASP A 117 1.41 4.02 0.12
CA ASP A 117 2.81 4.28 -0.26
C ASP A 117 2.91 5.46 -1.23
N SER A 118 2.13 6.51 -0.97
CA SER A 118 2.16 7.76 -1.73
C SER A 118 1.73 8.94 -0.85
N PRO A 119 2.10 10.19 -1.20
CA PRO A 119 1.64 11.37 -0.49
C PRO A 119 0.11 11.47 -0.42
N GLY A 120 -0.57 11.22 -1.55
CA GLY A 120 -2.03 11.16 -1.61
C GLY A 120 -2.56 9.95 -0.85
N GLY A 121 -3.47 10.16 0.07
CA GLY A 121 -4.02 9.12 0.94
C GLY A 121 -3.23 8.90 2.23
N LYS A 122 -1.96 9.33 2.28
CA LYS A 122 -1.10 9.26 3.47
C LYS A 122 -0.97 10.62 4.15
N TRP A 123 -0.45 11.63 3.47
CA TRP A 123 -0.30 12.98 4.03
C TRP A 123 -1.53 13.85 3.77
N ASP A 124 -2.12 13.69 2.59
CA ASP A 124 -3.36 14.37 2.19
C ASP A 124 -4.49 13.36 2.18
N GLY A 125 -5.57 13.62 2.91
CA GLY A 125 -6.77 12.79 2.92
C GLY A 125 -6.64 11.47 3.67
N LEU A 126 -5.79 11.38 4.69
CA LEU A 126 -5.65 10.19 5.53
C LEU A 126 -6.98 9.76 6.17
N ASP A 127 -7.82 10.70 6.56
CA ASP A 127 -9.17 10.46 7.07
C ASP A 127 -10.05 9.68 6.08
N ARG A 128 -9.96 10.02 4.80
CA ARG A 128 -10.66 9.31 3.71
C ARG A 128 -10.11 7.91 3.50
N THR A 129 -8.78 7.75 3.63
CA THR A 129 -8.13 6.44 3.56
C THR A 129 -8.58 5.55 4.71
N ILE A 130 -8.59 6.06 5.95
CA ILE A 130 -9.08 5.34 7.12
C ILE A 130 -10.55 4.96 6.95
N ALA A 131 -11.39 5.88 6.47
CA ALA A 131 -12.81 5.62 6.23
C ALA A 131 -13.04 4.52 5.17
N ALA A 132 -12.13 4.38 4.20
CA ALA A 132 -12.19 3.36 3.16
C ALA A 132 -11.67 1.97 3.61
N VAL A 133 -11.05 1.85 4.77
CA VAL A 133 -10.73 0.53 5.32
C VAL A 133 -12.01 -0.13 5.79
N HIS A 134 -12.27 -1.36 5.32
CA HIS A 134 -13.43 -2.16 5.77
C HIS A 134 -13.33 -2.44 7.29
N PRO A 135 -14.44 -2.57 8.04
CA PRO A 135 -14.38 -3.13 9.41
C PRO A 135 -13.61 -4.45 9.43
N ARG A 136 -12.60 -4.58 10.29
CA ARG A 136 -11.58 -5.66 10.33
C ARG A 136 -10.56 -5.62 9.20
N GLY A 137 -10.63 -4.65 8.28
CA GLY A 137 -9.62 -4.44 7.26
C GLY A 137 -8.32 -3.88 7.85
N ILE A 138 -7.28 -3.94 7.06
CA ILE A 138 -5.93 -3.52 7.43
C ILE A 138 -5.51 -2.33 6.58
N LEU A 139 -4.91 -1.33 7.21
CA LEU A 139 -4.16 -0.25 6.58
C LEU A 139 -2.68 -0.46 6.88
N LEU A 140 -1.87 -0.62 5.85
CA LEU A 140 -0.41 -0.62 5.91
C LEU A 140 0.09 0.71 5.35
N VAL A 141 0.85 1.46 6.14
CA VAL A 141 1.41 2.77 5.76
C VAL A 141 2.92 2.67 5.77
N ASP A 142 3.55 3.02 4.65
CA ASP A 142 5.01 3.00 4.46
C ASP A 142 5.66 4.37 4.71
N ASP A 143 7.01 4.42 4.72
CA ASP A 143 7.85 5.62 4.91
C ASP A 143 7.61 6.34 6.24
N MET A 144 7.44 5.61 7.31
CA MET A 144 7.20 6.19 8.64
C MET A 144 8.49 6.59 9.38
N THR A 145 9.66 6.24 8.83
CA THR A 145 10.97 6.66 9.32
C THR A 145 11.71 7.45 8.24
N PRO A 146 11.34 8.74 8.03
CA PRO A 146 11.93 9.52 6.96
C PRO A 146 13.44 9.71 7.16
N PRO A 147 14.25 9.58 6.11
CA PRO A 147 15.68 9.84 6.17
C PRO A 147 15.99 11.24 6.71
N THR A 148 17.11 11.38 7.41
CA THR A 148 17.52 12.63 8.07
C THR A 148 17.75 13.80 7.12
N TRP A 149 17.99 13.51 5.83
CA TRP A 149 18.18 14.53 4.79
C TRP A 149 16.88 15.11 4.23
N LEU A 150 15.71 14.49 4.54
CA LEU A 150 14.42 15.05 4.16
C LEU A 150 14.11 16.34 4.92
N ASN A 151 13.36 17.24 4.26
CA ASN A 151 13.01 18.54 4.80
C ASN A 151 12.05 18.45 6.01
N ASP A 152 11.93 19.56 6.74
CA ASP A 152 11.10 19.64 7.94
C ASP A 152 9.60 19.45 7.68
N GLU A 153 9.14 19.81 6.50
CA GLU A 153 7.72 19.61 6.12
C GLU A 153 7.37 18.14 6.01
N HIS A 154 8.23 17.36 5.34
CA HIS A 154 8.08 15.92 5.24
C HIS A 154 8.06 15.26 6.63
N ARG A 155 9.02 15.62 7.50
CA ARG A 155 9.08 15.12 8.87
C ARG A 155 7.82 15.44 9.67
N ARG A 156 7.29 16.67 9.54
CA ARG A 156 6.03 17.09 10.19
C ARG A 156 4.83 16.32 9.65
N SER A 157 4.76 16.10 8.34
CA SER A 157 3.68 15.31 7.74
C SER A 157 3.69 13.87 8.22
N THR A 158 4.85 13.22 8.24
CA THR A 158 5.00 11.86 8.78
C THR A 158 4.64 11.80 10.27
N ALA A 159 5.05 12.80 11.08
CA ALA A 159 4.70 12.85 12.50
C ALA A 159 3.18 12.97 12.72
N ARG A 160 2.47 13.78 11.91
CA ARG A 160 1.01 13.89 11.96
C ARG A 160 0.32 12.57 11.59
N VAL A 161 0.79 11.90 10.54
CA VAL A 161 0.26 10.58 10.14
C VAL A 161 0.41 9.58 11.28
N ARG A 162 1.62 9.51 11.88
CA ARG A 162 1.91 8.64 13.02
C ARG A 162 0.97 8.90 14.18
N GLU A 163 0.85 10.16 14.60
CA GLU A 163 -0.03 10.57 15.69
C GLU A 163 -1.47 10.16 15.39
N THR A 164 -1.97 10.50 14.20
CA THR A 164 -3.34 10.15 13.80
C THR A 164 -3.59 8.65 13.87
N LEU A 165 -2.73 7.83 13.28
CA LEU A 165 -2.93 6.37 13.21
C LEU A 165 -2.84 5.70 14.58
N LEU A 166 -1.91 6.15 15.45
CA LEU A 166 -1.69 5.54 16.77
C LEU A 166 -2.73 6.00 17.81
N THR A 167 -3.46 7.10 17.56
CA THR A 167 -4.46 7.62 18.52
C THR A 167 -5.90 7.56 18.01
N HIS A 168 -6.12 7.10 16.76
CA HIS A 168 -7.47 7.05 16.17
C HIS A 168 -8.36 6.04 16.89
N ALA A 169 -9.56 6.48 17.29
CA ALA A 169 -10.47 5.68 18.11
C ALA A 169 -10.92 4.36 17.45
N ASP A 170 -11.02 4.33 16.12
CA ASP A 170 -11.47 3.15 15.37
C ASP A 170 -10.32 2.23 14.94
N LEU A 171 -9.06 2.56 15.24
CA LEU A 171 -7.90 1.79 14.82
C LEU A 171 -7.18 1.16 16.01
N ILE A 172 -6.68 -0.04 15.78
CA ILE A 172 -5.65 -0.67 16.61
C ILE A 172 -4.41 -0.70 15.75
N ALA A 173 -3.38 0.07 16.13
CA ALA A 173 -2.21 0.28 15.29
C ALA A 173 -0.91 -0.06 16.03
N ALA A 174 0.08 -0.51 15.26
CA ALA A 174 1.43 -0.76 15.72
C ALA A 174 2.44 -0.19 14.72
N GLU A 175 3.46 0.48 15.24
CA GLU A 175 4.61 0.92 14.44
C GLU A 175 5.71 -0.13 14.48
N LEU A 176 6.31 -0.43 13.33
CA LEU A 176 7.39 -1.38 13.16
C LEU A 176 8.59 -0.69 12.51
N ALA A 177 9.77 -0.89 13.09
CA ALA A 177 11.03 -0.31 12.59
C ALA A 177 11.65 -1.18 11.48
N GLU A 178 10.84 -1.61 10.52
CA GLU A 178 11.30 -2.40 9.36
C GLU A 178 11.52 -1.46 8.18
N ALA A 179 12.68 -1.59 7.51
CA ALA A 179 13.03 -0.84 6.30
C ALA A 179 12.85 0.70 6.49
N SER A 180 11.98 1.32 5.67
CA SER A 180 11.59 2.74 5.74
C SER A 180 10.73 3.10 6.96
N GLY A 181 10.43 2.13 7.83
CA GLY A 181 9.47 2.26 8.92
C GLY A 181 8.03 2.16 8.43
N ILE A 182 7.22 1.37 9.10
CA ILE A 182 5.83 1.10 8.71
C ILE A 182 4.89 1.20 9.90
N ILE A 183 3.63 1.58 9.63
CA ILE A 183 2.54 1.43 10.60
C ILE A 183 1.52 0.45 10.01
N VAL A 184 1.17 -0.56 10.79
CA VAL A 184 0.07 -1.49 10.50
C VAL A 184 -1.10 -1.13 11.42
N ALA A 185 -2.26 -0.86 10.85
CA ALA A 185 -3.46 -0.52 11.59
C ALA A 185 -4.64 -1.41 11.16
N ALA A 186 -5.31 -2.02 12.11
CA ALA A 186 -6.55 -2.75 11.89
C ALA A 186 -7.74 -1.87 12.28
N ARG A 187 -8.75 -1.77 11.40
CA ARG A 187 -9.99 -1.07 11.75
C ARG A 187 -10.87 -1.95 12.64
N GLY A 188 -11.20 -1.43 13.82
CA GLY A 188 -12.12 -2.09 14.73
C GLY A 188 -13.52 -2.25 14.13
N ILE A 189 -14.30 -3.19 14.68
CA ILE A 189 -15.74 -3.19 14.49
C ILE A 189 -16.25 -2.08 15.42
N GLY A 190 -16.82 -0.99 14.87
CA GLY A 190 -17.36 0.08 15.68
C GLY A 190 -18.16 -0.50 16.84
N GLN A 191 -17.86 -0.05 18.06
CA GLN A 191 -18.70 -0.40 19.20
C GLN A 191 -20.08 0.16 18.88
N SER A 192 -21.02 -0.71 18.58
CA SER A 192 -22.43 -0.34 18.59
C SER A 192 -22.66 0.24 19.98
N ALA A 193 -23.01 1.53 20.06
CA ALA A 193 -23.37 2.14 21.32
C ALA A 193 -24.46 1.25 21.95
N ALA A 194 -24.09 0.63 23.07
CA ALA A 194 -25.01 -0.16 23.90
C ALA A 194 -25.99 0.76 24.58
#